data_93b55f53ade9ccf3d483a36d4b50be0c
#
_entry.id   93b55f53ade9ccf3d483a36d4b50be0c
#
_cell.length_a   1.000
_cell.length_b   1.000
_cell.length_c   1.000
_cell.angle_alpha   90.00
_cell.angle_beta   90.00
_cell.angle_gamma   90.00
#
_symmetry.space_group_name_H-M   'P 1'
#
loop_
_entity.id
_entity.type
_entity.pdbx_description
1 polymer ?
#
loop_
_entity_poly.entity_id
_entity_poly.type
_entity_poly.pdbx_seq_one_letter_code
_entity_poly.pdbx_strand_id
1 'polypeptide(L)'
;DHRAMTMKELCRRYIQDLDDGLILGKGGRPKKQSTIDTDIGRIKRHIIPLIGTRRVKDLTRADMVKIMRDIMAGRSRIIVKTKKLRGKSIVRGGPGTATRTLGLIGGILSYAIDLGIIEHNPTHGIKKPKYKVRERRLTEAEYGILGSMLRDAQTQEKFWPTTDIIRQIALTGCRRGEIINLKWCDVDLDGSCLRLSESKEGRSIRPIGLPVVEFLEAQRQTATGSFVFPGFGEDNAFGGFPNHWNALFSG
;
A
#
# COMPACT_ATOMS: atom_id res chain seq x y z
N ASP A 1 -23.56 -19.38 19.11
CA ASP A 1 -23.11 -20.76 18.85
C ASP A 1 -21.91 -20.71 17.89
N HIS A 2 -20.68 -20.85 18.42
CA HIS A 2 -19.43 -20.83 17.62
C HIS A 2 -19.38 -21.94 16.56
N ARG A 3 -20.14 -23.04 16.73
CA ARG A 3 -20.15 -24.17 15.81
C ARG A 3 -20.84 -23.90 14.46
N ALA A 4 -21.68 -22.87 14.38
CA ALA A 4 -22.42 -22.50 13.17
C ALA A 4 -21.80 -21.29 12.44
N MET A 5 -20.76 -20.67 12.98
CA MET A 5 -20.19 -19.43 12.45
C MET A 5 -19.73 -19.57 10.99
N THR A 6 -20.22 -18.67 10.13
CA THR A 6 -19.83 -18.59 8.72
C THR A 6 -18.56 -17.76 8.56
N MET A 7 -17.87 -17.93 7.43
CA MET A 7 -16.68 -17.12 7.11
C MET A 7 -17.02 -15.63 7.02
N LYS A 8 -18.23 -15.27 6.59
CA LYS A 8 -18.69 -13.87 6.55
C LYS A 8 -18.83 -13.26 7.95
N GLU A 9 -19.35 -14.00 8.89
CA GLU A 9 -19.48 -13.57 10.29
C GLU A 9 -18.13 -13.45 10.96
N LEU A 10 -17.24 -14.44 10.77
CA LEU A 10 -15.87 -14.36 11.25
C LEU A 10 -15.12 -13.14 10.68
N CYS A 11 -15.27 -12.87 9.38
CA CYS A 11 -14.68 -11.69 8.76
C CYS A 11 -15.22 -10.38 9.34
N ARG A 12 -16.50 -10.30 9.66
CA ARG A 12 -17.08 -9.09 10.30
C ARG A 12 -16.47 -8.85 11.68
N ARG A 13 -16.39 -9.90 12.50
CA ARG A 13 -15.75 -9.83 13.81
C ARG A 13 -14.28 -9.45 13.70
N TYR A 14 -13.54 -10.08 12.79
CA TYR A 14 -12.15 -9.76 12.51
C TYR A 14 -11.94 -8.28 12.10
N ILE A 15 -12.85 -7.71 11.28
CA ILE A 15 -12.79 -6.30 10.89
C ILE A 15 -13.04 -5.39 12.09
N GLN A 16 -14.02 -5.73 12.96
CA GLN A 16 -14.28 -4.96 14.17
C GLN A 16 -13.04 -4.93 15.08
N ASP A 17 -12.48 -6.10 15.36
CA ASP A 17 -11.28 -6.20 16.21
C ASP A 17 -10.03 -5.56 15.58
N LEU A 18 -9.97 -5.43 14.23
CA LEU A 18 -8.96 -4.64 13.54
C LEU A 18 -9.13 -3.13 13.80
N ASP A 19 -10.36 -2.63 13.70
CA ASP A 19 -10.69 -1.21 13.92
C ASP A 19 -10.49 -0.83 15.40
N ASP A 20 -10.75 -1.78 16.31
CA ASP A 20 -10.50 -1.62 17.76
C ASP A 20 -9.01 -1.80 18.15
N GLY A 21 -8.13 -2.11 17.18
CA GLY A 21 -6.70 -2.27 17.42
C GLY A 21 -6.30 -3.56 18.13
N LEU A 22 -7.22 -4.51 18.30
CA LEU A 22 -7.01 -5.79 18.98
C LEU A 22 -6.23 -6.80 18.13
N ILE A 23 -6.28 -6.66 16.79
CA ILE A 23 -5.51 -7.49 15.88
C ILE A 23 -4.14 -6.87 15.63
N LEU A 24 -3.12 -7.49 16.20
CA LEU A 24 -1.76 -7.00 16.08
C LEU A 24 -1.09 -7.43 14.76
N GLY A 25 -0.26 -6.55 14.22
CA GLY A 25 0.59 -6.81 13.09
C GLY A 25 1.96 -7.36 13.50
N LYS A 26 2.92 -7.34 12.55
CA LYS A 26 4.31 -7.74 12.80
C LYS A 26 4.92 -6.90 13.94
N GLY A 27 5.52 -7.56 14.92
CA GLY A 27 6.17 -6.92 16.06
C GLY A 27 5.22 -6.46 17.16
N GLY A 28 4.01 -7.03 17.26
CA GLY A 28 3.07 -6.77 18.35
C GLY A 28 2.45 -5.35 18.33
N ARG A 29 2.47 -4.66 17.18
CA ARG A 29 1.90 -3.32 17.04
C ARG A 29 0.58 -3.37 16.27
N PRO A 30 -0.37 -2.45 16.54
CA PRO A 30 -1.57 -2.32 15.72
C PRO A 30 -1.22 -2.17 14.23
N LYS A 31 -2.08 -2.69 13.35
CA LYS A 31 -1.87 -2.55 11.91
C LYS A 31 -2.06 -1.09 11.48
N LYS A 32 -1.22 -0.61 10.54
CA LYS A 32 -1.41 0.71 9.93
C LYS A 32 -2.74 0.78 9.18
N GLN A 33 -3.42 1.92 9.20
CA GLN A 33 -4.72 2.13 8.55
C GLN A 33 -4.73 1.69 7.08
N SER A 34 -3.68 2.00 6.33
CA SER A 34 -3.55 1.57 4.92
C SER A 34 -3.52 0.05 4.73
N THR A 35 -3.02 -0.70 5.72
CA THR A 35 -3.07 -2.17 5.73
C THR A 35 -4.47 -2.66 6.03
N ILE A 36 -5.13 -2.06 7.02
CA ILE A 36 -6.53 -2.34 7.38
C ILE A 36 -7.44 -2.14 6.18
N ASP A 37 -7.36 -0.98 5.50
CA ASP A 37 -8.15 -0.67 4.29
C ASP A 37 -7.94 -1.69 3.17
N THR A 38 -6.68 -2.13 2.99
CA THR A 38 -6.32 -3.14 2.00
C THR A 38 -6.89 -4.51 2.36
N ASP A 39 -6.81 -4.90 3.62
CA ASP A 39 -7.33 -6.18 4.12
C ASP A 39 -8.86 -6.22 4.04
N ILE A 40 -9.55 -5.14 4.46
CA ILE A 40 -10.99 -4.99 4.30
C ILE A 40 -11.39 -5.07 2.81
N GLY A 41 -10.61 -4.43 1.93
CA GLY A 41 -10.81 -4.50 0.49
C GLY A 41 -10.73 -5.94 -0.04
N ARG A 42 -9.76 -6.74 0.40
CA ARG A 42 -9.63 -8.16 0.03
C ARG A 42 -10.74 -9.01 0.61
N ILE A 43 -11.10 -8.79 1.87
CA ILE A 43 -12.21 -9.49 2.53
C ILE A 43 -13.50 -9.30 1.73
N LYS A 44 -13.88 -8.03 1.47
CA LYS A 44 -15.14 -7.70 0.80
C LYS A 44 -15.20 -8.16 -0.67
N ARG A 45 -14.06 -8.17 -1.37
CA ARG A 45 -14.03 -8.38 -2.83
C ARG A 45 -13.59 -9.78 -3.26
N HIS A 46 -12.91 -10.54 -2.39
CA HIS A 46 -12.42 -11.87 -2.70
C HIS A 46 -12.92 -12.93 -1.72
N ILE A 47 -12.80 -12.69 -0.41
CA ILE A 47 -13.08 -13.73 0.59
C ILE A 47 -14.59 -13.96 0.71
N ILE A 48 -15.34 -12.92 1.04
CA ILE A 48 -16.81 -13.03 1.24
C ILE A 48 -17.52 -13.55 -0.02
N PRO A 49 -17.25 -13.08 -1.25
CA PRO A 49 -17.92 -13.59 -2.43
C PRO A 49 -17.64 -15.06 -2.73
N LEU A 50 -16.44 -15.56 -2.38
CA LEU A 50 -16.04 -16.94 -2.73
C LEU A 50 -16.40 -17.96 -1.66
N ILE A 51 -16.33 -17.59 -0.38
CA ILE A 51 -16.52 -18.54 0.75
C ILE A 51 -17.30 -17.96 1.92
N GLY A 52 -17.89 -16.78 1.79
CA GLY A 52 -18.57 -16.11 2.90
C GLY A 52 -19.70 -16.90 3.54
N THR A 53 -20.39 -17.75 2.77
CA THR A 53 -21.51 -18.59 3.25
C THR A 53 -21.05 -19.92 3.85
N ARG A 54 -19.78 -20.30 3.67
CA ARG A 54 -19.25 -21.56 4.21
C ARG A 54 -19.05 -21.44 5.72
N ARG A 55 -19.35 -22.50 6.47
CA ARG A 55 -19.02 -22.58 7.89
C ARG A 55 -17.51 -22.68 8.07
N VAL A 56 -16.96 -21.97 9.04
CA VAL A 56 -15.53 -21.91 9.29
C VAL A 56 -14.93 -23.29 9.58
N LYS A 57 -15.64 -24.08 10.40
CA LYS A 57 -15.22 -25.44 10.77
C LYS A 57 -15.18 -26.45 9.62
N ASP A 58 -15.95 -26.20 8.55
CA ASP A 58 -16.07 -27.09 7.40
C ASP A 58 -15.09 -26.72 6.27
N LEU A 59 -14.26 -25.68 6.47
CA LEU A 59 -13.27 -25.24 5.51
C LEU A 59 -12.07 -26.20 5.46
N THR A 60 -11.79 -26.70 4.28
CA THR A 60 -10.72 -27.65 4.04
C THR A 60 -9.54 -27.02 3.30
N ARG A 61 -8.39 -27.72 3.29
CA ARG A 61 -7.24 -27.34 2.46
C ARG A 61 -7.60 -27.28 0.97
N ALA A 62 -8.48 -28.17 0.49
CA ALA A 62 -8.94 -28.17 -0.90
C ALA A 62 -9.70 -26.87 -1.24
N ASP A 63 -10.54 -26.39 -0.31
CA ASP A 63 -11.23 -25.10 -0.47
C ASP A 63 -10.24 -23.94 -0.56
N MET A 64 -9.20 -23.93 0.25
CA MET A 64 -8.16 -22.88 0.21
C MET A 64 -7.38 -22.88 -1.11
N VAL A 65 -7.05 -24.04 -1.63
CA VAL A 65 -6.42 -24.18 -2.96
C VAL A 65 -7.35 -23.72 -4.06
N LYS A 66 -8.63 -24.05 -3.99
CA LYS A 66 -9.67 -23.63 -4.93
C LYS A 66 -9.80 -22.11 -4.95
N ILE A 67 -9.93 -21.47 -3.78
CA ILE A 67 -10.00 -19.99 -3.67
C ILE A 67 -8.79 -19.34 -4.31
N MET A 68 -7.59 -19.83 -4.03
CA MET A 68 -6.37 -19.31 -4.61
C MET A 68 -6.42 -19.36 -6.15
N ARG A 69 -6.83 -20.51 -6.71
CA ARG A 69 -6.99 -20.69 -8.17
C ARG A 69 -8.08 -19.78 -8.75
N ASP A 70 -9.21 -19.64 -8.07
CA ASP A 70 -10.33 -18.80 -8.49
C ASP A 70 -9.93 -17.32 -8.55
N ILE A 71 -9.16 -16.84 -7.57
CA ILE A 71 -8.63 -15.47 -7.59
C ILE A 71 -7.57 -15.32 -8.69
N MET A 72 -6.70 -16.31 -8.89
CA MET A 72 -5.70 -16.30 -9.99
C MET A 72 -6.37 -16.19 -11.36
N ALA A 73 -7.45 -16.94 -11.58
CA ALA A 73 -8.24 -16.95 -12.81
C ALA A 73 -9.15 -15.71 -12.96
N GLY A 74 -9.17 -14.80 -11.95
CA GLY A 74 -10.00 -13.60 -12.00
C GLY A 74 -11.49 -13.82 -11.75
N ARG A 75 -11.92 -14.96 -11.18
CA ARG A 75 -13.34 -15.26 -10.92
C ARG A 75 -13.98 -14.28 -9.91
N SER A 76 -13.17 -13.63 -9.09
CA SER A 76 -13.61 -12.55 -8.19
C SER A 76 -13.40 -11.15 -8.82
N ARG A 77 -13.24 -11.07 -10.16
CA ARG A 77 -13.13 -9.80 -10.87
C ARG A 77 -14.41 -8.98 -10.73
N ILE A 78 -14.26 -7.73 -10.33
CA ILE A 78 -15.38 -6.79 -10.21
C ILE A 78 -14.91 -5.37 -10.50
N ILE A 79 -15.78 -4.57 -11.10
CA ILE A 79 -15.61 -3.14 -11.31
C ILE A 79 -16.73 -2.45 -10.56
N VAL A 80 -16.38 -1.63 -9.57
CA VAL A 80 -17.34 -0.90 -8.73
C VAL A 80 -17.08 0.60 -8.88
N LYS A 81 -18.14 1.39 -9.09
CA LYS A 81 -18.05 2.84 -8.96
C LYS A 81 -17.77 3.20 -7.50
N THR A 82 -16.84 4.12 -7.27
CA THR A 82 -16.57 4.65 -5.94
C THR A 82 -17.33 5.94 -5.71
N LYS A 83 -17.42 6.40 -4.46
CA LYS A 83 -18.06 7.70 -4.11
C LYS A 83 -17.31 8.93 -4.66
N LYS A 84 -16.07 8.75 -5.16
CA LYS A 84 -15.29 9.84 -5.76
C LYS A 84 -15.78 10.12 -7.17
N LEU A 85 -15.79 11.40 -7.57
CA LEU A 85 -16.15 11.83 -8.92
C LEU A 85 -15.33 11.04 -9.96
N ARG A 86 -16.01 10.35 -10.90
CA ARG A 86 -15.41 9.44 -11.89
C ARG A 86 -14.59 8.28 -11.32
N GLY A 87 -14.63 8.03 -10.00
CA GLY A 87 -13.86 7.01 -9.33
C GLY A 87 -14.37 5.60 -9.65
N LYS A 88 -13.47 4.70 -10.07
CA LYS A 88 -13.73 3.27 -10.28
C LYS A 88 -12.73 2.45 -9.46
N SER A 89 -13.23 1.43 -8.77
CA SER A 89 -12.40 0.41 -8.16
C SER A 89 -12.40 -0.83 -9.06
N ILE A 90 -11.24 -1.12 -9.64
CA ILE A 90 -11.08 -2.25 -10.56
C ILE A 90 -10.33 -3.35 -9.82
N VAL A 91 -11.00 -4.48 -9.59
CA VAL A 91 -10.44 -5.69 -8.99
C VAL A 91 -10.22 -6.71 -10.10
N ARG A 92 -8.98 -7.08 -10.34
CA ARG A 92 -8.61 -7.97 -11.46
C ARG A 92 -8.30 -9.40 -11.04
N GLY A 93 -7.85 -9.63 -9.82
CA GLY A 93 -7.30 -10.90 -9.37
C GLY A 93 -5.83 -11.08 -9.76
N GLY A 94 -5.45 -12.30 -10.13
CA GLY A 94 -4.11 -12.69 -10.54
C GLY A 94 -3.25 -13.26 -9.41
N PRO A 95 -2.05 -13.83 -9.72
CA PRO A 95 -1.22 -14.58 -8.77
C PRO A 95 -0.83 -13.79 -7.53
N GLY A 96 -0.48 -12.51 -7.70
CA GLY A 96 -0.12 -11.62 -6.59
C GLY A 96 -1.26 -11.36 -5.62
N THR A 97 -2.46 -11.11 -6.14
CA THR A 97 -3.65 -10.92 -5.33
C THR A 97 -4.03 -12.21 -4.61
N ALA A 98 -3.99 -13.35 -5.30
CA ALA A 98 -4.29 -14.67 -4.74
C ALA A 98 -3.37 -15.01 -3.56
N THR A 99 -2.05 -14.83 -3.72
CA THR A 99 -1.07 -15.10 -2.66
C THR A 99 -1.30 -14.24 -1.43
N ARG A 100 -1.56 -12.95 -1.62
CA ARG A 100 -1.80 -12.01 -0.49
C ARG A 100 -3.16 -12.28 0.18
N THR A 101 -4.19 -12.60 -0.60
CA THR A 101 -5.51 -12.95 -0.06
C THR A 101 -5.46 -14.26 0.72
N LEU A 102 -4.75 -15.28 0.21
CA LEU A 102 -4.55 -16.53 0.95
C LEU A 102 -3.78 -16.29 2.25
N GLY A 103 -2.79 -15.41 2.26
CA GLY A 103 -2.10 -15.00 3.49
C GLY A 103 -3.03 -14.33 4.51
N LEU A 104 -3.93 -13.47 4.04
CA LEU A 104 -4.94 -12.84 4.90
C LEU A 104 -5.95 -13.86 5.44
N ILE A 105 -6.43 -14.79 4.60
CA ILE A 105 -7.29 -15.91 5.06
C ILE A 105 -6.58 -16.70 6.15
N GLY A 106 -5.27 -16.97 5.97
CA GLY A 106 -4.48 -17.66 6.98
C GLY A 106 -4.44 -16.90 8.32
N GLY A 107 -4.29 -15.58 8.30
CA GLY A 107 -4.38 -14.75 9.51
C GLY A 107 -5.76 -14.76 10.15
N ILE A 108 -6.84 -14.68 9.35
CA ILE A 108 -8.23 -14.75 9.85
C ILE A 108 -8.53 -16.14 10.46
N LEU A 109 -8.02 -17.21 9.87
CA LEU A 109 -8.23 -18.56 10.40
C LEU A 109 -7.36 -18.84 11.63
N SER A 110 -6.17 -18.23 11.76
CA SER A 110 -5.44 -18.25 13.03
C SER A 110 -6.19 -17.52 14.14
N TYR A 111 -6.77 -16.36 13.85
CA TYR A 111 -7.68 -15.67 14.77
C TYR A 111 -8.88 -16.54 15.15
N ALA A 112 -9.41 -17.37 14.23
CA ALA A 112 -10.48 -18.34 14.57
C ALA A 112 -10.00 -19.45 15.51
N ILE A 113 -8.72 -19.84 15.47
CA ILE A 113 -8.10 -20.75 16.44
C ILE A 113 -8.04 -20.08 17.81
N ASP A 114 -7.58 -18.84 17.87
CA ASP A 114 -7.50 -18.06 19.13
C ASP A 114 -8.88 -17.90 19.80
N LEU A 115 -9.95 -17.88 18.99
CA LEU A 115 -11.34 -17.86 19.47
C LEU A 115 -11.91 -19.26 19.80
N GLY A 116 -11.16 -20.34 19.62
CA GLY A 116 -11.63 -21.71 19.85
C GLY A 116 -12.68 -22.22 18.84
N ILE A 117 -12.78 -21.61 17.66
CA ILE A 117 -13.76 -22.01 16.61
C ILE A 117 -13.26 -23.20 15.81
N ILE A 118 -11.99 -23.29 15.54
CA ILE A 118 -11.30 -24.37 14.85
C ILE A 118 -9.97 -24.71 15.55
N GLU A 119 -9.51 -25.94 15.41
CA GLU A 119 -8.25 -26.41 16.00
C GLU A 119 -7.06 -26.24 15.04
N HIS A 120 -7.30 -26.31 13.74
CA HIS A 120 -6.27 -26.31 12.72
C HIS A 120 -6.55 -25.30 11.61
N ASN A 121 -5.47 -24.67 11.10
CA ASN A 121 -5.58 -23.72 10.01
C ASN A 121 -5.36 -24.43 8.66
N PRO A 122 -6.40 -24.56 7.81
CA PRO A 122 -6.32 -25.26 6.53
C PRO A 122 -5.46 -24.58 5.47
N THR A 123 -4.94 -23.38 5.74
CA THR A 123 -4.02 -22.70 4.82
C THR A 123 -2.56 -23.16 4.98
N HIS A 124 -2.22 -23.86 6.05
CA HIS A 124 -0.85 -24.29 6.31
C HIS A 124 -0.32 -25.21 5.21
N GLY A 125 0.94 -25.00 4.82
CA GLY A 125 1.65 -25.82 3.83
C GLY A 125 1.14 -25.70 2.39
N ILE A 126 0.26 -24.75 2.07
CA ILE A 126 -0.14 -24.49 0.68
C ILE A 126 0.99 -23.78 -0.06
N LYS A 127 1.44 -24.39 -1.15
CA LYS A 127 2.43 -23.78 -2.05
C LYS A 127 1.83 -22.58 -2.76
N LYS A 128 2.41 -21.39 -2.55
CA LYS A 128 2.00 -20.14 -3.18
C LYS A 128 2.82 -19.90 -4.45
N PRO A 129 2.23 -19.27 -5.50
CA PRO A 129 2.99 -18.86 -6.68
C PRO A 129 4.16 -17.96 -6.28
N LYS A 130 5.34 -18.25 -6.83
CA LYS A 130 6.51 -17.37 -6.65
C LYS A 130 6.34 -16.11 -7.51
N TYR A 131 6.74 -14.97 -6.97
CA TYR A 131 6.80 -13.73 -7.74
C TYR A 131 8.07 -13.71 -8.59
N LYS A 132 7.95 -13.21 -9.83
CA LYS A 132 9.13 -12.85 -10.61
C LYS A 132 9.72 -11.58 -9.99
N VAL A 133 10.96 -11.65 -9.56
CA VAL A 133 11.70 -10.47 -9.08
C VAL A 133 11.92 -9.54 -10.26
N ARG A 134 11.70 -8.24 -10.06
CA ARG A 134 12.03 -7.22 -11.05
C ARG A 134 13.46 -6.75 -10.79
N GLU A 135 14.34 -7.03 -11.72
CA GLU A 135 15.78 -6.71 -11.61
C GLU A 135 16.16 -5.49 -12.45
N ARG A 136 15.22 -4.97 -13.25
CA ARG A 136 15.49 -3.82 -14.12
C ARG A 136 15.80 -2.57 -13.28
N ARG A 137 16.93 -1.95 -13.59
CA ARG A 137 17.36 -0.65 -13.09
C ARG A 137 17.46 0.31 -14.28
N LEU A 138 17.36 1.60 -14.03
CA LEU A 138 17.64 2.61 -15.05
C LEU A 138 19.15 2.64 -15.34
N THR A 139 19.50 2.75 -16.60
CA THR A 139 20.87 3.01 -17.05
C THR A 139 21.18 4.50 -16.91
N GLU A 140 22.45 4.89 -17.01
CA GLU A 140 22.85 6.28 -16.99
C GLU A 140 22.19 7.11 -18.09
N ALA A 141 22.09 6.57 -19.31
CA ALA A 141 21.39 7.20 -20.41
C ALA A 141 19.90 7.43 -20.12
N GLU A 142 19.23 6.46 -19.50
CA GLU A 142 17.82 6.57 -19.10
C GLU A 142 17.62 7.60 -17.97
N TYR A 143 18.58 7.75 -17.06
CA TYR A 143 18.58 8.86 -16.10
C TYR A 143 18.72 10.22 -16.77
N GLY A 144 19.55 10.32 -17.80
CA GLY A 144 19.69 11.53 -18.63
C GLY A 144 18.36 11.90 -19.31
N ILE A 145 17.69 10.92 -19.92
CA ILE A 145 16.37 11.11 -20.56
C ILE A 145 15.34 11.54 -19.51
N LEU A 146 15.28 10.87 -18.36
CA LEU A 146 14.39 11.23 -17.25
C LEU A 146 14.62 12.68 -16.82
N GLY A 147 15.89 13.08 -16.65
CA GLY A 147 16.26 14.43 -16.26
C GLY A 147 15.78 15.48 -17.28
N SER A 148 15.90 15.21 -18.59
CA SER A 148 15.38 16.09 -19.63
C SER A 148 13.86 16.19 -19.60
N MET A 149 13.16 15.06 -19.54
CA MET A 149 11.69 15.04 -19.43
C MET A 149 11.19 15.82 -18.21
N LEU A 150 11.88 15.72 -17.07
CA LEU A 150 11.48 16.44 -15.86
C LEU A 150 11.74 17.95 -15.98
N ARG A 151 12.79 18.38 -16.69
CA ARG A 151 13.03 19.80 -16.99
C ARG A 151 11.94 20.37 -17.88
N ASP A 152 11.59 19.66 -18.97
CA ASP A 152 10.56 20.08 -19.90
C ASP A 152 9.17 20.14 -19.21
N ALA A 153 8.86 19.15 -18.37
CA ALA A 153 7.61 19.13 -17.61
C ALA A 153 7.55 20.22 -16.52
N GLN A 154 8.67 20.65 -15.98
CA GLN A 154 8.74 21.71 -14.96
C GLN A 154 8.31 23.07 -15.50
N THR A 155 8.48 23.32 -16.80
CA THR A 155 7.95 24.54 -17.44
C THR A 155 6.43 24.62 -17.41
N GLN A 156 5.74 23.51 -17.12
CA GLN A 156 4.30 23.41 -17.02
C GLN A 156 3.90 23.32 -15.54
N GLU A 157 3.42 24.41 -14.98
CA GLU A 157 3.00 24.50 -13.55
C GLU A 157 2.09 23.37 -13.09
N LYS A 158 1.26 22.82 -14.01
CA LYS A 158 0.35 21.72 -13.70
C LYS A 158 1.04 20.44 -13.19
N PHE A 159 2.34 20.25 -13.45
CA PHE A 159 3.07 19.05 -13.01
C PHE A 159 3.84 19.27 -11.70
N TRP A 160 3.89 20.49 -11.20
CA TRP A 160 4.38 20.73 -9.85
C TRP A 160 3.36 20.20 -8.81
N PRO A 161 3.76 19.54 -7.71
CA PRO A 161 5.15 19.22 -7.29
C PRO A 161 5.64 17.84 -7.79
N THR A 162 4.98 17.18 -8.74
CA THR A 162 5.32 15.81 -9.15
C THR A 162 6.74 15.69 -9.71
N THR A 163 7.18 16.66 -10.51
CA THR A 163 8.54 16.68 -11.07
C THR A 163 9.60 16.72 -9.97
N ASP A 164 9.38 17.52 -8.95
CA ASP A 164 10.30 17.66 -7.83
C ASP A 164 10.28 16.42 -6.93
N ILE A 165 9.10 15.84 -6.67
CA ILE A 165 8.98 14.55 -5.97
C ILE A 165 9.79 13.47 -6.68
N ILE A 166 9.71 13.37 -8.02
CA ILE A 166 10.46 12.36 -8.79
C ILE A 166 11.97 12.61 -8.66
N ARG A 167 12.43 13.85 -8.74
CA ARG A 167 13.84 14.21 -8.53
C ARG A 167 14.31 13.81 -7.14
N GLN A 168 13.55 14.15 -6.11
CA GLN A 168 13.90 13.79 -4.74
C GLN A 168 13.98 12.27 -4.54
N ILE A 169 13.07 11.50 -5.15
CA ILE A 169 13.14 10.03 -5.12
C ILE A 169 14.43 9.55 -5.81
N ALA A 170 14.77 10.10 -6.96
CA ALA A 170 15.97 9.70 -7.71
C ALA A 170 17.27 10.03 -6.96
N LEU A 171 17.33 11.18 -6.31
CA LEU A 171 18.52 11.66 -5.60
C LEU A 171 18.71 11.02 -4.21
N THR A 172 17.62 10.65 -3.53
CA THR A 172 17.67 10.14 -2.15
C THR A 172 17.52 8.63 -2.05
N GLY A 173 16.97 7.97 -3.07
CA GLY A 173 16.56 6.57 -3.00
C GLY A 173 15.43 6.29 -2.00
N CYS A 174 14.78 7.31 -1.49
CA CYS A 174 13.64 7.18 -0.59
C CYS A 174 12.43 6.55 -1.28
N ARG A 175 11.56 5.90 -0.51
CA ARG A 175 10.30 5.40 -1.06
C ARG A 175 9.39 6.57 -1.46
N ARG A 176 8.61 6.37 -2.52
CA ARG A 176 7.66 7.40 -2.98
C ARG A 176 6.80 7.97 -1.87
N GLY A 177 6.27 7.11 -0.99
CA GLY A 177 5.43 7.56 0.11
C GLY A 177 6.19 8.35 1.19
N GLU A 178 7.49 8.09 1.36
CA GLU A 178 8.35 8.83 2.27
C GLU A 178 8.56 10.26 1.77
N ILE A 179 8.79 10.45 0.47
CA ILE A 179 8.95 11.78 -0.12
C ILE A 179 7.61 12.55 -0.19
N ILE A 180 6.53 11.92 -0.67
CA ILE A 180 5.23 12.61 -0.79
C ILE A 180 4.72 13.09 0.58
N ASN A 181 4.93 12.29 1.63
CA ASN A 181 4.48 12.64 2.98
C ASN A 181 5.58 13.29 3.84
N LEU A 182 6.68 13.75 3.23
CA LEU A 182 7.78 14.38 3.94
C LEU A 182 7.29 15.67 4.62
N LYS A 183 7.52 15.77 5.92
CA LYS A 183 7.22 16.95 6.71
C LYS A 183 8.49 17.73 7.02
N TRP A 184 8.36 19.02 7.21
CA TRP A 184 9.47 19.88 7.58
C TRP A 184 10.13 19.50 8.91
N CYS A 185 9.39 18.92 9.85
CA CYS A 185 9.95 18.41 11.11
C CYS A 185 10.82 17.14 10.92
N ASP A 186 10.72 16.47 9.77
CA ASP A 186 11.57 15.32 9.41
C ASP A 186 12.83 15.74 8.64
N VAL A 187 12.98 17.03 8.30
CA VAL A 187 14.12 17.57 7.53
C VAL A 187 15.12 18.20 8.49
N ASP A 188 16.33 17.66 8.50
CA ASP A 188 17.48 18.17 9.24
C ASP A 188 18.50 18.68 8.22
N LEU A 189 18.43 20.00 7.92
CA LEU A 189 19.31 20.65 6.94
C LEU A 189 20.75 20.73 7.46
N ASP A 190 20.94 21.07 8.74
CA ASP A 190 22.25 21.18 9.38
C ASP A 190 22.98 19.82 9.39
N GLY A 191 22.24 18.76 9.71
CA GLY A 191 22.74 17.38 9.67
C GLY A 191 22.73 16.73 8.29
N SER A 192 22.30 17.45 7.24
CA SER A 192 22.16 16.95 5.87
C SER A 192 21.48 15.58 5.82
N CYS A 193 20.35 15.45 6.50
CA CYS A 193 19.61 14.18 6.52
C CYS A 193 18.11 14.35 6.67
N LEU A 194 17.36 13.28 6.28
CA LEU A 194 15.92 13.13 6.57
C LEU A 194 15.76 12.16 7.73
N ARG A 195 15.05 12.58 8.79
CA ARG A 195 14.75 11.80 10.00
C ARG A 195 13.33 11.24 9.91
N LEU A 196 13.15 10.18 9.12
CA LEU A 196 11.85 9.60 8.86
C LEU A 196 11.33 8.82 10.09
N SER A 197 10.34 9.37 10.78
CA SER A 197 9.76 8.80 12.01
C SER A 197 8.89 7.57 11.72
N GLU A 198 8.23 7.51 10.56
CA GLU A 198 7.26 6.47 10.17
C GLU A 198 7.64 5.71 8.91
N SER A 199 8.87 5.25 8.77
CA SER A 199 9.22 4.39 7.65
C SER A 199 8.56 2.99 7.78
N LYS A 200 8.58 2.19 6.71
CA LYS A 200 8.04 0.82 6.71
C LYS A 200 8.73 -0.10 7.72
N GLU A 201 9.95 0.23 8.10
CA GLU A 201 10.80 -0.56 8.98
C GLU A 201 11.02 0.11 10.36
N GLY A 202 10.33 1.22 10.64
CA GLY A 202 10.48 2.03 11.84
C GLY A 202 11.22 3.33 11.56
N ARG A 203 11.85 3.93 12.57
CA ARG A 203 12.65 5.15 12.42
C ARG A 203 13.84 4.91 11.50
N SER A 204 14.14 5.86 10.63
CA SER A 204 15.24 5.73 9.68
C SER A 204 15.83 7.12 9.39
N ILE A 205 17.15 7.21 9.36
CA ILE A 205 17.89 8.40 8.97
C ILE A 205 18.40 8.16 7.55
N ARG A 206 18.15 9.13 6.66
CA ARG A 206 18.59 9.11 5.26
C ARG A 206 19.51 10.29 5.02
N PRO A 207 20.81 10.06 4.82
CA PRO A 207 21.72 11.14 4.37
C PRO A 207 21.23 11.70 3.04
N ILE A 208 21.37 13.01 2.85
CA ILE A 208 21.01 13.69 1.60
C ILE A 208 22.22 14.46 1.08
N GLY A 209 22.38 14.46 -0.24
CA GLY A 209 23.44 15.20 -0.90
C GLY A 209 23.09 16.68 -1.10
N LEU A 210 24.11 17.49 -1.42
CA LEU A 210 24.00 18.93 -1.61
C LEU A 210 22.84 19.36 -2.52
N PRO A 211 22.56 18.73 -3.68
CA PRO A 211 21.44 19.13 -4.54
C PRO A 211 20.06 18.99 -3.86
N VAL A 212 19.94 18.07 -2.90
CA VAL A 212 18.70 17.90 -2.11
C VAL A 212 18.61 18.95 -1.02
N VAL A 213 19.72 19.27 -0.37
CA VAL A 213 19.80 20.34 0.65
C VAL A 213 19.41 21.68 0.02
N GLU A 214 20.05 22.08 -1.08
CA GLU A 214 19.76 23.33 -1.80
C GLU A 214 18.29 23.42 -2.22
N PHE A 215 17.74 22.33 -2.73
CA PHE A 215 16.32 22.26 -3.06
C PHE A 215 15.42 22.49 -1.83
N LEU A 216 15.71 21.81 -0.73
CA LEU A 216 14.90 21.91 0.50
C LEU A 216 15.02 23.29 1.15
N GLU A 217 16.21 23.92 1.13
CA GLU A 217 16.42 25.29 1.58
C GLU A 217 15.57 26.28 0.78
N ALA A 218 15.61 26.19 -0.55
CA ALA A 218 14.79 27.04 -1.42
C ALA A 218 13.28 26.85 -1.16
N GLN A 219 12.82 25.60 -1.04
CA GLN A 219 11.41 25.29 -0.74
C GLN A 219 11.00 25.80 0.65
N ARG A 220 11.91 25.77 1.63
CA ARG A 220 11.63 26.22 2.99
C ARG A 220 11.27 27.69 3.07
N GLN A 221 11.84 28.53 2.19
CA GLN A 221 11.59 29.98 2.15
C GLN A 221 10.14 30.33 1.80
N THR A 222 9.46 29.47 1.02
CA THR A 222 8.08 29.69 0.57
C THR A 222 7.08 28.76 1.24
N ALA A 223 7.53 27.92 2.19
CA ALA A 223 6.69 26.93 2.85
C ALA A 223 5.66 27.58 3.77
N THR A 224 4.39 27.22 3.59
CA THR A 224 3.27 27.73 4.40
C THR A 224 2.63 26.67 5.31
N GLY A 225 3.01 25.39 5.17
CA GLY A 225 2.41 24.28 5.89
C GLY A 225 3.45 23.30 6.46
N SER A 226 2.96 22.17 7.00
CA SER A 226 3.79 21.14 7.61
C SER A 226 4.52 20.27 6.58
N PHE A 227 4.01 20.17 5.35
CA PHE A 227 4.54 19.29 4.32
C PHE A 227 5.50 20.01 3.37
N VAL A 228 6.57 19.30 2.96
CA VAL A 228 7.48 19.77 1.90
C VAL A 228 6.74 19.83 0.55
N PHE A 229 5.84 18.89 0.30
CA PHE A 229 5.01 18.84 -0.90
C PHE A 229 3.52 18.91 -0.49
N PRO A 230 2.98 20.13 -0.33
CA PRO A 230 1.61 20.32 0.14
C PRO A 230 0.59 19.91 -0.91
N GLY A 231 -0.56 19.42 -0.44
CA GLY A 231 -1.78 19.21 -1.23
C GLY A 231 -2.65 20.47 -1.30
N PHE A 232 -3.79 20.35 -1.96
CA PHE A 232 -4.79 21.42 -1.99
C PHE A 232 -5.66 21.38 -0.72
N GLY A 233 -5.96 22.56 -0.16
CA GLY A 233 -6.83 22.73 1.00
C GLY A 233 -6.08 22.67 2.32
N GLU A 234 -6.64 21.95 3.31
CA GLU A 234 -6.06 21.80 4.63
C GLU A 234 -4.63 21.22 4.59
N ASP A 235 -3.88 21.35 5.68
CA ASP A 235 -2.49 20.90 5.78
C ASP A 235 -2.35 19.37 5.58
N ASN A 236 -2.22 18.97 4.33
CA ASN A 236 -2.08 17.58 3.90
C ASN A 236 -1.01 17.42 2.79
N ALA A 237 -0.60 16.17 2.57
CA ALA A 237 0.36 15.83 1.54
C ALA A 237 -0.25 15.85 0.13
N PHE A 238 0.58 16.03 -0.89
CA PHE A 238 0.17 16.05 -2.28
C PHE A 238 -0.44 14.72 -2.76
N GLY A 239 -1.74 14.74 -3.14
CA GLY A 239 -2.49 13.56 -3.60
C GLY A 239 -2.48 13.35 -5.12
N GLY A 240 -2.00 14.30 -5.91
CA GLY A 240 -2.10 14.30 -7.38
C GLY A 240 -1.08 13.41 -8.11
N PHE A 241 -0.08 12.89 -7.41
CA PHE A 241 1.05 12.16 -7.99
C PHE A 241 0.67 11.05 -8.99
N PRO A 242 -0.29 10.13 -8.71
CA PRO A 242 -0.62 9.06 -9.66
C PRO A 242 -1.17 9.56 -10.99
N ASN A 243 -1.95 10.64 -10.99
CA ASN A 243 -2.54 11.22 -12.18
C ASN A 243 -1.46 11.95 -13.02
N HIS A 244 -0.60 12.72 -12.37
CA HIS A 244 0.50 13.41 -13.03
C HIS A 244 1.54 12.42 -13.58
N TRP A 245 1.85 11.36 -12.82
CA TRP A 245 2.73 10.28 -13.29
C TRP A 245 2.21 9.67 -14.58
N ASN A 246 0.92 9.31 -14.60
CA ASN A 246 0.31 8.75 -15.80
C ASN A 246 0.35 9.75 -16.97
N ALA A 247 0.07 11.02 -16.73
CA ALA A 247 0.12 12.04 -17.78
C ALA A 247 1.53 12.29 -18.34
N LEU A 248 2.55 12.16 -17.50
CA LEU A 248 3.97 12.36 -17.90
C LEU A 248 4.54 11.16 -18.67
N PHE A 249 4.11 9.91 -18.34
CA PHE A 249 4.75 8.69 -18.83
C PHE A 249 3.80 7.75 -19.60
N SER A 250 2.54 8.15 -19.86
CA SER A 250 1.60 7.42 -20.72
C SER A 250 1.54 8.12 -22.08
N GLY A 251 2.65 8.06 -22.82
CA GLY A 251 2.69 8.39 -24.23
C GLY A 251 2.49 7.15 -25.08
#